data_426e4015c99741c746dc1d62e0cc17d8
#
_entry.id   426e4015c99741c746dc1d62e0cc17d8
#
_cell.length_a   1.000
_cell.length_b   1.000
_cell.length_c   1.000
_cell.angle_alpha   90.00
_cell.angle_beta   90.00
_cell.angle_gamma   90.00
#
_symmetry.space_group_name_H-M   'P 1'
#
loop_
_entity.id
_entity.type
_entity.pdbx_description
1 polymer ?
#
loop_
_entity_poly.entity_id
_entity_poly.type
_entity_poly.pdbx_seq_one_letter_code
_entity_poly.pdbx_strand_id
1 'polypeptide(L)'
;MPYELHCTSGLVSGLAESGPKATWFRGAAQGFSTVSPEMHEEFELRYIRPMARRFAYTYYGCCEPLHNKLDVIRTIPNLRKVGVSPWADVERMAEQLGGDFVLSRKPNPAHVATRTDPEEIREEIEETVKLCIKYGCPCDITLKDISTVSHRPENLIVWARTVSDVLDEYYGPV
;
A
#
# COMPACT_ATOMS: atom_id res chain seq x y z
N MET A 1 10.51 14.69 2.06
CA MET A 1 9.19 14.78 2.69
C MET A 1 9.20 13.87 3.89
N PRO A 2 8.71 14.29 5.07
CA PRO A 2 8.70 13.41 6.23
C PRO A 2 7.78 12.22 5.97
N TYR A 3 8.23 11.05 6.37
CA TYR A 3 7.41 9.84 6.37
C TYR A 3 6.30 9.99 7.36
N GLU A 4 5.08 9.84 6.93
CA GLU A 4 3.98 9.59 7.84
C GLU A 4 3.74 8.07 7.88
N LEU A 5 4.15 7.44 8.96
CA LEU A 5 3.73 6.10 9.32
C LEU A 5 2.22 6.13 9.59
N HIS A 6 1.43 6.01 8.55
CA HIS A 6 -0.01 5.88 8.70
C HIS A 6 -0.37 4.44 9.05
N CYS A 7 -0.49 4.18 10.34
CA CYS A 7 -1.25 3.05 10.80
C CYS A 7 -2.71 3.20 10.34
N THR A 8 -3.32 2.13 9.83
CA THR A 8 -4.73 2.15 9.38
C THR A 8 -5.72 2.58 10.46
N SER A 9 -5.34 2.51 11.74
CA SER A 9 -6.11 3.04 12.87
C SER A 9 -6.09 4.58 12.95
N GLY A 10 -5.13 5.26 12.36
CA GLY A 10 -5.10 6.73 12.25
C GLY A 10 -6.19 7.30 11.34
N LEU A 11 -6.82 6.46 10.51
CA LEU A 11 -7.96 6.86 9.67
C LEU A 11 -9.21 7.26 10.47
N VAL A 12 -9.28 6.93 11.73
CA VAL A 12 -10.50 7.09 12.54
C VAL A 12 -10.38 8.20 13.59
N SER A 13 -9.18 8.56 14.01
CA SER A 13 -8.98 9.49 15.14
C SER A 13 -9.24 10.97 14.82
N GLY A 14 -9.28 11.35 13.54
CA GLY A 14 -9.61 12.72 13.12
C GLY A 14 -11.10 12.99 12.85
N LEU A 15 -11.95 12.02 13.09
CA LEU A 15 -13.35 12.06 12.63
C LEU A 15 -14.29 12.91 13.48
N ALA A 16 -13.89 13.31 14.68
CA ALA A 16 -14.82 13.94 15.62
C ALA A 16 -15.24 15.36 15.22
N GLU A 17 -14.45 16.09 14.39
CA GLU A 17 -14.70 17.50 14.13
C GLU A 17 -14.73 17.92 12.63
N SER A 18 -14.36 17.06 11.68
CA SER A 18 -14.01 17.55 10.34
C SER A 18 -14.77 16.97 9.15
N GLY A 19 -15.68 16.06 9.34
CA GLY A 19 -16.51 15.47 8.28
C GLY A 19 -15.71 14.72 7.17
N PRO A 20 -16.37 14.13 6.18
CA PRO A 20 -15.74 13.30 5.15
C PRO A 20 -14.63 14.02 4.34
N LYS A 21 -14.75 15.34 4.15
CA LYS A 21 -13.77 16.12 3.38
C LYS A 21 -12.40 16.32 4.04
N ALA A 22 -12.23 15.87 5.27
CA ALA A 22 -10.95 15.89 5.96
C ALA A 22 -10.39 14.49 6.23
N THR A 23 -11.02 13.46 5.67
CA THR A 23 -10.66 12.06 5.92
C THR A 23 -10.39 11.28 4.65
N TRP A 24 -9.81 10.10 4.82
CA TRP A 24 -9.53 9.15 3.75
C TRP A 24 -10.72 8.23 3.48
N PHE A 25 -10.98 7.99 2.21
CA PHE A 25 -11.79 6.88 1.75
C PHE A 25 -10.88 5.70 1.43
N ARG A 26 -11.22 4.51 1.89
CA ARG A 26 -10.53 3.28 1.52
C ARG A 26 -11.43 2.39 0.67
N GLY A 27 -11.04 2.18 -0.60
CA GLY A 27 -11.61 1.17 -1.48
C GLY A 27 -10.74 -0.08 -1.47
N ALA A 28 -11.33 -1.25 -1.38
CA ALA A 28 -10.62 -2.52 -1.36
C ALA A 28 -10.93 -3.33 -2.62
N ALA A 29 -9.94 -3.46 -3.52
CA ALA A 29 -10.03 -4.35 -4.66
C ALA A 29 -9.85 -5.80 -4.22
N GLN A 30 -10.91 -6.45 -3.81
CA GLN A 30 -10.87 -7.84 -3.36
C GLN A 30 -11.76 -8.73 -4.24
N GLY A 31 -11.23 -9.88 -4.71
CA GLY A 31 -11.93 -10.74 -5.66
C GLY A 31 -11.90 -10.27 -7.12
N PHE A 32 -11.16 -9.21 -7.42
CA PHE A 32 -11.08 -8.62 -8.77
C PHE A 32 -9.80 -8.96 -9.55
N SER A 33 -8.91 -9.79 -9.00
CA SER A 33 -7.67 -10.16 -9.71
C SER A 33 -7.92 -10.89 -11.03
N THR A 34 -8.96 -11.70 -11.08
CA THR A 34 -9.28 -12.59 -12.20
C THR A 34 -10.23 -11.99 -13.24
N VAL A 35 -10.80 -10.81 -12.98
CA VAL A 35 -11.67 -10.13 -13.95
C VAL A 35 -10.88 -9.12 -14.78
N SER A 36 -11.39 -8.80 -15.98
CA SER A 36 -10.76 -7.80 -16.84
C SER A 36 -10.83 -6.39 -16.25
N PRO A 37 -10.00 -5.44 -16.72
CA PRO A 37 -10.12 -4.02 -16.33
C PRO A 37 -11.52 -3.45 -16.58
N GLU A 38 -12.17 -3.82 -17.69
CA GLU A 38 -13.52 -3.36 -18.07
C GLU A 38 -14.56 -3.89 -17.07
N MET A 39 -14.46 -5.16 -16.68
CA MET A 39 -15.34 -5.75 -15.67
C MET A 39 -15.09 -5.11 -14.29
N HIS A 40 -13.86 -4.82 -13.96
CA HIS A 40 -13.53 -4.11 -12.72
C HIS A 40 -14.14 -2.70 -12.71
N GLU A 41 -14.06 -2.01 -13.84
CA GLU A 41 -14.71 -0.71 -14.06
C GLU A 41 -16.22 -0.79 -13.83
N GLU A 42 -16.87 -1.76 -14.47
CA GLU A 42 -18.33 -1.89 -14.47
C GLU A 42 -18.88 -2.32 -13.10
N PHE A 43 -18.23 -3.31 -12.45
CA PHE A 43 -18.80 -3.95 -11.27
C PHE A 43 -18.32 -3.36 -9.94
N GLU A 44 -17.24 -2.57 -9.93
CA GLU A 44 -16.75 -1.93 -8.71
C GLU A 44 -16.50 -0.44 -8.85
N LEU A 45 -15.65 0.00 -9.80
CA LEU A 45 -15.19 1.39 -9.81
C LEU A 45 -16.31 2.39 -10.04
N ARG A 46 -17.32 2.02 -10.80
CA ARG A 46 -18.53 2.85 -10.97
C ARG A 46 -19.23 3.19 -9.65
N TYR A 47 -19.14 2.30 -8.66
CA TYR A 47 -19.73 2.51 -7.32
C TYR A 47 -18.75 3.18 -6.36
N ILE A 48 -17.46 2.91 -6.50
CA ILE A 48 -16.41 3.53 -5.71
C ILE A 48 -16.29 5.02 -5.96
N ARG A 49 -16.37 5.48 -7.22
CA ARG A 49 -16.17 6.89 -7.59
C ARG A 49 -17.13 7.87 -6.91
N PRO A 50 -18.45 7.63 -6.85
CA PRO A 50 -19.36 8.52 -6.14
C PRO A 50 -19.05 8.64 -4.64
N MET A 51 -18.58 7.55 -4.03
CA MET A 51 -18.15 7.53 -2.64
C MET A 51 -16.85 8.31 -2.45
N ALA A 52 -15.83 8.03 -3.26
CA ALA A 52 -14.52 8.67 -3.19
C ALA A 52 -14.59 10.20 -3.30
N ARG A 53 -15.48 10.73 -4.14
CA ARG A 53 -15.70 12.19 -4.29
C ARG A 53 -16.08 12.92 -3.01
N ARG A 54 -16.59 12.21 -2.01
CA ARG A 54 -17.03 12.77 -0.73
C ARG A 54 -15.87 12.97 0.25
N PHE A 55 -14.73 12.36 -0.02
CA PHE A 55 -13.56 12.33 0.87
C PHE A 55 -12.41 13.18 0.32
N ALA A 56 -11.51 13.59 1.22
CA ALA A 56 -10.35 14.38 0.83
C ALA A 56 -9.37 13.58 -0.03
N TYR A 57 -9.13 12.33 0.36
CA TYR A 57 -8.20 11.43 -0.30
C TYR A 57 -8.76 10.03 -0.42
N THR A 58 -8.27 9.30 -1.41
CA THR A 58 -8.61 7.89 -1.60
C THR A 58 -7.35 7.02 -1.55
N TYR A 59 -7.42 5.97 -0.74
CA TYR A 59 -6.53 4.82 -0.79
C TYR A 59 -7.28 3.65 -1.45
N TYR A 60 -6.75 3.12 -2.54
CA TYR A 60 -7.39 2.03 -3.26
C TYR A 60 -6.47 0.80 -3.34
N GLY A 61 -7.05 -0.38 -3.15
CA GLY A 61 -6.36 -1.66 -3.22
C GLY A 61 -6.24 -2.37 -1.88
N CYS A 62 -6.01 -3.68 -1.93
CA CYS A 62 -5.83 -4.53 -0.75
C CYS A 62 -4.84 -5.67 -1.04
N CYS A 63 -5.36 -6.87 -1.37
CA CYS A 63 -4.57 -8.09 -1.50
C CYS A 63 -4.33 -8.49 -2.96
N GLU A 64 -5.00 -7.83 -3.89
CA GLU A 64 -4.99 -8.16 -5.31
C GLU A 64 -3.84 -7.48 -6.05
N PRO A 65 -3.22 -8.15 -7.04
CA PRO A 65 -2.31 -7.50 -7.95
C PRO A 65 -3.06 -6.56 -8.90
N LEU A 66 -2.68 -5.29 -8.91
CA LEU A 66 -3.37 -4.24 -9.67
C LEU A 66 -2.55 -3.70 -10.86
N HIS A 67 -1.37 -4.24 -11.12
CA HIS A 67 -0.42 -3.75 -12.12
C HIS A 67 -0.96 -3.76 -13.56
N ASN A 68 -2.01 -4.51 -13.85
CA ASN A 68 -2.69 -4.54 -15.15
C ASN A 68 -3.95 -3.67 -15.24
N LYS A 69 -4.27 -2.91 -14.18
CA LYS A 69 -5.55 -2.19 -14.05
C LYS A 69 -5.39 -0.72 -13.69
N LEU A 70 -4.16 -0.20 -13.69
CA LEU A 70 -3.89 1.16 -13.26
C LEU A 70 -4.60 2.21 -14.12
N ASP A 71 -4.80 1.96 -15.40
CA ASP A 71 -5.51 2.89 -16.29
C ASP A 71 -6.94 3.20 -15.81
N VAL A 72 -7.66 2.17 -15.36
CA VAL A 72 -9.01 2.37 -14.80
C VAL A 72 -8.98 2.85 -13.35
N ILE A 73 -8.01 2.41 -12.55
CA ILE A 73 -7.86 2.82 -11.14
C ILE A 73 -7.53 4.31 -11.02
N ARG A 74 -6.70 4.86 -11.90
CA ARG A 74 -6.33 6.30 -11.92
C ARG A 74 -7.54 7.23 -12.07
N THR A 75 -8.65 6.73 -12.56
CA THR A 75 -9.88 7.50 -12.71
C THR A 75 -10.67 7.67 -11.41
N ILE A 76 -10.25 7.02 -10.32
CA ILE A 76 -10.88 7.18 -9.00
C ILE A 76 -10.62 8.61 -8.50
N PRO A 77 -11.66 9.36 -8.13
CA PRO A 77 -11.50 10.71 -7.61
C PRO A 77 -10.66 10.74 -6.33
N ASN A 78 -9.84 11.78 -6.22
CA ASN A 78 -8.99 12.02 -5.05
C ASN A 78 -8.04 10.85 -4.72
N LEU A 79 -7.74 10.01 -5.71
CA LEU A 79 -6.78 8.93 -5.53
C LEU A 79 -5.42 9.51 -5.14
N ARG A 80 -4.88 9.03 -4.03
CA ARG A 80 -3.56 9.43 -3.54
C ARG A 80 -2.63 8.25 -3.35
N LYS A 81 -3.18 7.10 -2.99
CA LYS A 81 -2.41 5.92 -2.60
C LYS A 81 -3.00 4.65 -3.23
N VAL A 82 -2.12 3.79 -3.75
CA VAL A 82 -2.49 2.50 -4.34
C VAL A 82 -1.78 1.37 -3.62
N GLY A 83 -2.56 0.37 -3.19
CA GLY A 83 -2.04 -0.82 -2.54
C GLY A 83 -1.30 -1.73 -3.54
N VAL A 84 -0.08 -2.13 -3.19
CA VAL A 84 0.75 -3.03 -3.99
C VAL A 84 0.99 -4.31 -3.20
N SER A 85 0.27 -5.36 -3.57
CA SER A 85 0.30 -6.65 -2.89
C SER A 85 1.63 -7.39 -3.11
N PRO A 86 1.93 -8.44 -2.33
CA PRO A 86 3.11 -9.28 -2.57
C PRO A 86 3.17 -9.91 -3.97
N TRP A 87 2.01 -10.08 -4.58
CA TRP A 87 1.82 -10.74 -5.88
C TRP A 87 1.86 -9.78 -7.07
N ALA A 88 2.00 -8.50 -6.81
CA ALA A 88 2.06 -7.49 -7.86
C ALA A 88 3.48 -7.38 -8.43
N ASP A 89 3.57 -7.04 -9.71
CA ASP A 89 4.80 -6.59 -10.33
C ASP A 89 5.14 -5.19 -9.80
N VAL A 90 6.09 -5.11 -8.87
CA VAL A 90 6.46 -3.89 -8.16
C VAL A 90 7.10 -2.87 -9.07
N GLU A 91 7.95 -3.32 -10.01
CA GLU A 91 8.62 -2.42 -10.95
C GLU A 91 7.59 -1.74 -11.86
N ARG A 92 6.70 -2.52 -12.44
CA ARG A 92 5.63 -1.99 -13.27
C ARG A 92 4.69 -1.06 -12.50
N MET A 93 4.41 -1.36 -11.23
CA MET A 93 3.62 -0.47 -10.36
C MET A 93 4.35 0.84 -10.10
N ALA A 94 5.63 0.81 -9.73
CA ALA A 94 6.42 2.01 -9.45
C ALA A 94 6.54 2.90 -10.70
N GLU A 95 6.81 2.30 -11.87
CA GLU A 95 6.86 3.00 -13.15
C GLU A 95 5.53 3.69 -13.48
N GLN A 96 4.43 2.97 -13.37
CA GLN A 96 3.12 3.50 -13.72
C GLN A 96 2.58 4.52 -12.71
N LEU A 97 2.88 4.38 -11.43
CA LEU A 97 2.45 5.34 -10.40
C LEU A 97 3.28 6.63 -10.43
N GLY A 98 4.59 6.51 -10.70
CA GLY A 98 5.50 7.65 -10.79
C GLY A 98 5.38 8.57 -9.59
N GLY A 99 5.55 9.88 -9.81
CA GLY A 99 5.40 10.90 -8.78
C GLY A 99 3.96 11.27 -8.41
N ASP A 100 2.97 10.74 -9.11
CA ASP A 100 1.56 11.14 -8.95
C ASP A 100 0.89 10.49 -7.75
N PHE A 101 1.25 9.24 -7.45
CA PHE A 101 0.60 8.42 -6.43
C PHE A 101 1.61 7.75 -5.50
N VAL A 102 1.19 7.50 -4.27
CA VAL A 102 1.99 6.74 -3.29
C VAL A 102 1.80 5.25 -3.54
N LEU A 103 2.91 4.55 -3.74
CA LEU A 103 2.98 3.09 -3.75
C LEU A 103 2.92 2.57 -2.32
N SER A 104 1.80 1.96 -1.93
CA SER A 104 1.64 1.36 -0.59
C SER A 104 2.00 -0.13 -0.66
N ARG A 105 3.28 -0.42 -0.41
CA ARG A 105 3.81 -1.78 -0.49
C ARG A 105 3.32 -2.63 0.66
N LYS A 106 2.84 -3.81 0.34
CA LYS A 106 2.54 -4.88 1.29
C LYS A 106 3.50 -6.03 1.02
N PRO A 107 4.59 -6.17 1.78
CA PRO A 107 5.56 -7.25 1.63
C PRO A 107 4.98 -8.62 1.93
N ASN A 108 5.74 -9.66 1.63
CA ASN A 108 5.36 -11.03 1.86
C ASN A 108 5.07 -11.30 3.35
N PRO A 109 3.83 -11.65 3.73
CA PRO A 109 3.46 -11.86 5.14
C PRO A 109 4.13 -13.09 5.77
N ALA A 110 4.67 -14.01 4.96
CA ALA A 110 5.32 -15.21 5.45
C ALA A 110 6.56 -14.89 6.30
N HIS A 111 7.24 -13.78 6.02
CA HIS A 111 8.39 -13.31 6.80
C HIS A 111 8.05 -12.99 8.28
N VAL A 112 6.78 -12.81 8.60
CA VAL A 112 6.34 -12.61 9.99
C VAL A 112 5.54 -13.79 10.50
N ALA A 113 4.68 -14.35 9.63
CA ALA A 113 3.73 -15.37 10.02
C ALA A 113 4.38 -16.76 10.26
N THR A 114 5.46 -17.07 9.55
CA THR A 114 6.09 -18.41 9.60
C THR A 114 7.51 -18.38 10.11
N ARG A 115 8.43 -17.90 9.32
CA ARG A 115 9.85 -17.76 9.64
C ARG A 115 10.31 -16.34 9.39
N THR A 116 10.91 -15.72 10.38
CA THR A 116 11.46 -14.38 10.23
C THR A 116 12.95 -14.48 9.94
N ASP A 117 13.33 -13.98 8.77
CA ASP A 117 14.71 -13.84 8.34
C ASP A 117 14.95 -12.36 8.00
N PRO A 118 15.79 -11.65 8.77
CA PRO A 118 16.04 -10.23 8.54
C PRO A 118 16.63 -9.93 7.15
N GLU A 119 17.45 -10.84 6.61
CA GLU A 119 18.06 -10.61 5.30
C GLU A 119 17.04 -10.73 4.17
N GLU A 120 16.16 -11.74 4.23
CA GLU A 120 15.06 -11.87 3.25
C GLU A 120 14.11 -10.65 3.29
N ILE A 121 13.83 -10.14 4.51
CA ILE A 121 13.01 -8.92 4.67
C ILE A 121 13.73 -7.72 4.06
N ARG A 122 15.03 -7.56 4.38
CA ARG A 122 15.85 -6.46 3.87
C ARG A 122 15.87 -6.47 2.34
N GLU A 123 16.17 -7.59 1.72
CA GLU A 123 16.23 -7.72 0.26
C GLU A 123 14.91 -7.29 -0.42
N GLU A 124 13.75 -7.76 0.10
CA GLU A 124 12.44 -7.39 -0.45
C GLU A 124 12.15 -5.89 -0.31
N ILE A 125 12.49 -5.29 0.83
CA ILE A 125 12.25 -3.86 1.06
C ILE A 125 13.20 -3.01 0.24
N GLU A 126 14.49 -3.36 0.19
CA GLU A 126 15.48 -2.65 -0.63
C GLU A 126 15.14 -2.67 -2.12
N GLU A 127 14.70 -3.82 -2.66
CA GLU A 127 14.23 -3.90 -4.04
C GLU A 127 13.09 -2.90 -4.28
N THR A 128 12.09 -2.90 -3.40
CA THR A 128 10.97 -1.96 -3.49
C THR A 128 11.43 -0.51 -3.46
N VAL A 129 12.30 -0.16 -2.51
CA VAL A 129 12.80 1.22 -2.34
C VAL A 129 13.62 1.67 -3.55
N LYS A 130 14.53 0.81 -4.04
CA LYS A 130 15.35 1.09 -5.23
C LYS A 130 14.49 1.35 -6.48
N LEU A 131 13.44 0.56 -6.67
CA LEU A 131 12.48 0.76 -7.76
C LEU A 131 11.69 2.08 -7.60
N CYS A 132 11.25 2.37 -6.39
CA CYS A 132 10.55 3.62 -6.11
C CYS A 132 11.44 4.85 -6.35
N ILE A 133 12.70 4.80 -5.95
CA ILE A 133 13.69 5.86 -6.24
C ILE A 133 13.92 6.00 -7.75
N LYS A 134 14.12 4.87 -8.45
CA LYS A 134 14.34 4.84 -9.91
C LYS A 134 13.23 5.56 -10.67
N TYR A 135 11.99 5.37 -10.27
CA TYR A 135 10.82 5.95 -10.95
C TYR A 135 10.26 7.21 -10.31
N GLY A 136 10.91 7.76 -9.28
CA GLY A 136 10.44 8.93 -8.55
C GLY A 136 9.10 8.72 -7.83
N CYS A 137 8.78 7.47 -7.50
CA CYS A 137 7.52 7.08 -6.90
C CYS A 137 7.60 7.13 -5.37
N PRO A 138 6.83 7.98 -4.68
CA PRO A 138 6.78 7.93 -3.23
C PRO A 138 6.17 6.60 -2.76
N CYS A 139 6.72 6.04 -1.69
CA CYS A 139 6.22 4.78 -1.17
C CYS A 139 6.03 4.77 0.35
N ASP A 140 5.17 3.89 0.82
CA ASP A 140 5.13 3.44 2.21
C ASP A 140 5.11 1.91 2.28
N ILE A 141 5.52 1.40 3.44
CA ILE A 141 5.57 -0.03 3.71
C ILE A 141 4.55 -0.35 4.79
N THR A 142 3.62 -1.24 4.47
CA THR A 142 2.57 -1.66 5.39
C THR A 142 2.61 -3.18 5.52
N LEU A 143 2.75 -3.70 6.74
CA LEU A 143 2.66 -5.15 6.96
C LEU A 143 1.32 -5.66 6.44
N LYS A 144 1.38 -6.68 5.57
CA LYS A 144 0.17 -7.36 5.12
C LYS A 144 -0.50 -8.06 6.29
N ASP A 145 -1.84 -8.08 6.27
CA ASP A 145 -2.66 -8.80 7.25
C ASP A 145 -2.16 -10.24 7.46
N ILE A 146 -1.95 -10.58 8.72
CA ILE A 146 -1.56 -11.90 9.20
C ILE A 146 -2.53 -12.35 10.29
N SER A 147 -2.73 -13.67 10.40
CA SER A 147 -3.56 -14.26 11.45
C SER A 147 -2.76 -14.93 12.55
N THR A 148 -1.45 -15.02 12.39
CA THR A 148 -0.55 -15.66 13.35
C THR A 148 0.86 -15.09 13.23
N VAL A 149 1.60 -15.16 14.31
CA VAL A 149 3.06 -14.96 14.36
C VAL A 149 3.77 -16.24 14.84
N SER A 150 3.10 -17.38 14.73
CA SER A 150 3.62 -18.70 15.14
C SER A 150 4.13 -18.73 16.58
N HIS A 151 3.40 -18.08 17.50
CA HIS A 151 3.76 -17.90 18.92
C HIS A 151 5.09 -17.15 19.15
N ARG A 152 5.53 -16.35 18.18
CA ARG A 152 6.77 -15.55 18.21
C ARG A 152 6.47 -14.09 17.98
N PRO A 153 5.95 -13.34 18.98
CA PRO A 153 5.62 -11.92 18.82
C PRO A 153 6.83 -11.06 18.46
N GLU A 154 8.06 -11.51 18.78
CA GLU A 154 9.30 -10.88 18.37
C GLU A 154 9.46 -10.75 16.85
N ASN A 155 8.81 -11.60 16.05
CA ASN A 155 8.82 -11.51 14.59
C ASN A 155 8.34 -10.15 14.10
N LEU A 156 7.33 -9.57 14.75
CA LEU A 156 6.83 -8.23 14.44
C LEU A 156 7.88 -7.16 14.70
N ILE A 157 8.62 -7.31 15.81
CA ILE A 157 9.67 -6.35 16.20
C ILE A 157 10.83 -6.42 15.22
N VAL A 158 11.26 -7.63 14.88
CA VAL A 158 12.34 -7.85 13.89
C VAL A 158 11.95 -7.25 12.54
N TRP A 159 10.74 -7.57 12.04
CA TRP A 159 10.26 -7.02 10.79
C TRP A 159 10.22 -5.49 10.80
N ALA A 160 9.61 -4.89 11.83
CA ALA A 160 9.49 -3.43 11.92
C ALA A 160 10.86 -2.73 11.97
N ARG A 161 11.82 -3.28 12.74
CA ARG A 161 13.18 -2.74 12.80
C ARG A 161 13.89 -2.84 11.47
N THR A 162 13.88 -4.02 10.83
CA THR A 162 14.54 -4.21 9.53
C THR A 162 13.99 -3.27 8.48
N VAL A 163 12.65 -3.09 8.42
CA VAL A 163 12.02 -2.14 7.51
C VAL A 163 12.46 -0.71 7.81
N SER A 164 12.46 -0.31 9.09
CA SER A 164 12.89 1.04 9.50
C SER A 164 14.35 1.29 9.13
N ASP A 165 15.24 0.33 9.43
CA ASP A 165 16.67 0.44 9.13
C ASP A 165 16.91 0.66 7.63
N VAL A 166 16.23 -0.10 6.77
CA VAL A 166 16.33 0.08 5.31
C VAL A 166 15.81 1.47 4.89
N LEU A 167 14.67 1.91 5.41
CA LEU A 167 14.13 3.22 5.06
C LEU A 167 15.07 4.36 5.51
N ASP A 168 15.64 4.26 6.70
CA ASP A 168 16.60 5.24 7.23
C ASP A 168 17.89 5.31 6.41
N GLU A 169 18.37 4.17 5.89
CA GLU A 169 19.53 4.11 5.01
C GLU A 169 19.31 4.85 3.69
N TYR A 170 18.13 4.72 3.09
CA TYR A 170 17.86 5.28 1.76
C TYR A 170 17.30 6.70 1.79
N TYR A 171 16.62 7.08 2.85
CA TYR A 171 15.91 8.37 2.92
C TYR A 171 16.37 9.25 4.09
N GLY A 172 17.18 8.72 4.98
CA GLY A 172 17.62 9.38 6.19
C GLY A 172 16.66 9.16 7.38
N PRO A 173 17.17 9.26 8.61
CA PRO A 173 16.37 9.06 9.81
C PRO A 173 15.28 10.13 9.94
N VAL A 174 14.11 9.73 10.42
CA VAL A 174 12.95 10.59 10.71
C VAL A 174 13.06 11.21 12.08
#